data_34a4079ef6838bfe046d882a54e391cf
#
_entry.id   34a4079ef6838bfe046d882a54e391cf
#
_cell.length_a   1.000
_cell.length_b   1.000
_cell.length_c   1.000
_cell.angle_alpha   90.00
_cell.angle_beta   90.00
_cell.angle_gamma   90.00
#
_symmetry.space_group_name_H-M   'P 1'
#
loop_
_entity.id
_entity.type
_entity.pdbx_description
1 polymer ?
#
loop_
_entity_poly.entity_id
_entity_poly.type
_entity_poly.pdbx_seq_one_letter_code
_entity_poly.pdbx_strand_id
1 'polypeptide(L)'
;MRTFHLWLLGGLVWLSWAQTPLQRDTSPHIDSAITPFETHQEAILKLVAYHEPHLRRLDTLLSAYRDTLNSMIAIAQYPKRLPFYVDSFRVVTSRVRASTEDIYRQLKDFHYEWLPYQYALMAVWTRYGELKVVNRLTPSVRETLIQYRRYLDLIVKLNKKIADIWTDCDYLLLSKLK
;
A
#
# COMPACT_ATOMS: atom_id res chain seq x y z
N MET A 1 9.26 0.48 19.30
CA MET A 1 7.80 0.59 19.13
C MET A 1 7.27 1.98 18.74
N ARG A 2 8.03 3.10 18.84
CA ARG A 2 7.54 4.47 18.60
C ARG A 2 7.59 4.97 17.15
N THR A 3 8.30 4.32 16.25
CA THR A 3 8.49 4.76 14.86
C THR A 3 7.41 4.25 13.90
N PHE A 4 6.56 3.32 14.33
CA PHE A 4 5.54 2.67 13.51
C PHE A 4 4.35 3.57 13.17
N HIS A 5 3.97 4.47 14.08
CA HIS A 5 2.82 5.37 13.89
C HIS A 5 3.04 6.48 12.85
N LEU A 6 4.29 6.88 12.64
CA LEU A 6 4.60 7.99 11.73
C LEU A 6 4.44 7.61 10.24
N TRP A 7 4.62 6.35 9.88
CA TRP A 7 4.49 5.90 8.49
C TRP A 7 3.07 5.54 8.08
N LEU A 8 2.28 4.98 9.00
CA LEU A 8 0.83 4.84 8.81
C LEU A 8 0.17 6.21 8.68
N LEU A 9 0.65 7.19 9.46
CA LEU A 9 0.19 8.59 9.36
C LEU A 9 0.63 9.23 8.03
N GLY A 10 1.81 8.92 7.51
CA GLY A 10 2.24 9.38 6.18
C GLY A 10 1.34 8.86 5.06
N GLY A 11 0.95 7.58 5.09
CA GLY A 11 -0.01 7.00 4.15
C GLY A 11 -1.43 7.52 4.34
N LEU A 12 -1.86 7.74 5.59
CA LEU A 12 -3.17 8.31 5.92
C LEU A 12 -3.23 9.83 5.66
N VAL A 13 -2.13 10.55 5.85
CA VAL A 13 -2.05 11.97 5.47
C VAL A 13 -2.23 12.12 3.96
N TRP A 14 -1.70 11.21 3.15
CA TRP A 14 -1.98 11.18 1.72
C TRP A 14 -3.46 10.98 1.39
N LEU A 15 -4.16 10.11 2.14
CA LEU A 15 -5.59 9.87 1.95
C LEU A 15 -6.45 11.03 2.49
N SER A 16 -6.04 11.72 3.57
CA SER A 16 -6.80 12.83 4.13
C SER A 16 -6.70 14.11 3.30
N TRP A 17 -5.59 14.33 2.57
CA TRP A 17 -5.47 15.44 1.63
C TRP A 17 -6.35 15.28 0.39
N ALA A 18 -6.74 14.05 0.05
CA ALA A 18 -7.69 13.78 -1.04
C ALA A 18 -9.14 14.17 -0.69
N GLN A 19 -9.44 14.53 0.56
CA GLN A 19 -10.79 14.82 1.04
C GLN A 19 -11.08 16.31 1.27
N THR A 20 -10.13 17.23 1.00
CA THR A 20 -10.41 18.66 1.06
C THR A 20 -11.33 19.06 -0.09
N PRO A 21 -12.50 19.66 0.19
CA PRO A 21 -13.43 20.09 -0.86
C PRO A 21 -12.75 21.20 -1.68
N LEU A 22 -12.53 20.93 -2.96
CA LEU A 22 -11.97 21.88 -3.90
C LEU A 22 -12.97 23.00 -4.17
N GLN A 23 -12.59 24.20 -3.79
CA GLN A 23 -13.24 25.42 -4.22
C GLN A 23 -13.16 25.50 -5.76
N ARG A 24 -14.32 25.69 -6.41
CA ARG A 24 -14.45 25.81 -7.87
C ARG A 24 -13.70 27.07 -8.34
N ASP A 25 -12.44 26.89 -8.73
CA ASP A 25 -11.73 27.91 -9.44
C ASP A 25 -11.76 27.58 -10.95
N THR A 26 -12.58 28.30 -11.71
CA THR A 26 -12.77 28.14 -13.16
C THR A 26 -11.73 28.93 -13.96
N SER A 27 -10.55 29.14 -13.39
CA SER A 27 -9.48 29.97 -13.96
C SER A 27 -8.69 29.25 -15.08
N PRO A 28 -8.17 29.98 -16.09
CA PRO A 28 -7.38 29.44 -17.21
C PRO A 28 -6.02 28.84 -16.83
N HIS A 29 -5.68 28.76 -15.57
CA HIS A 29 -4.47 28.12 -15.05
C HIS A 29 -4.48 26.58 -15.09
N ILE A 30 -5.45 25.96 -15.77
CA ILE A 30 -5.55 24.49 -15.93
C ILE A 30 -4.26 23.93 -16.56
N ASP A 31 -3.73 24.61 -17.54
CA ASP A 31 -2.57 24.14 -18.33
C ASP A 31 -1.28 24.03 -17.51
N SER A 32 -1.04 24.93 -16.55
CA SER A 32 0.21 24.96 -15.78
C SER A 32 0.41 23.75 -14.83
N ALA A 33 -0.66 23.08 -14.42
CA ALA A 33 -0.57 21.89 -13.56
C ALA A 33 -0.50 20.59 -14.38
N ILE A 34 -1.06 20.59 -15.60
CA ILE A 34 -1.10 19.42 -16.49
C ILE A 34 0.24 19.23 -17.18
N THR A 35 0.88 20.31 -17.65
CA THR A 35 2.14 20.26 -18.40
C THR A 35 3.24 19.46 -17.69
N PRO A 36 3.54 19.67 -16.39
CA PRO A 36 4.52 18.84 -15.68
C PRO A 36 4.12 17.38 -15.62
N PHE A 37 2.83 17.08 -15.51
CA PHE A 37 2.34 15.70 -15.48
C PHE A 37 2.48 15.03 -16.85
N GLU A 38 2.12 15.72 -17.95
CA GLU A 38 2.26 15.21 -19.31
C GLU A 38 3.71 14.91 -19.66
N THR A 39 4.66 15.75 -19.20
CA THR A 39 6.10 15.53 -19.37
C THR A 39 6.56 14.22 -18.71
N HIS A 40 5.96 13.83 -17.61
CA HIS A 40 6.33 12.61 -16.86
C HIS A 40 5.41 11.41 -17.11
N GLN A 41 4.37 11.57 -17.91
CA GLN A 41 3.32 10.56 -18.10
C GLN A 41 3.88 9.21 -18.53
N GLU A 42 4.77 9.17 -19.50
CA GLU A 42 5.38 7.92 -19.98
C GLU A 42 6.22 7.23 -18.89
N ALA A 43 6.98 7.99 -18.12
CA ALA A 43 7.78 7.47 -17.03
C ALA A 43 6.88 6.91 -15.90
N ILE A 44 5.79 7.60 -15.58
CA ILE A 44 4.78 7.14 -14.60
C ILE A 44 4.16 5.82 -15.05
N LEU A 45 3.74 5.70 -16.31
CA LEU A 45 3.19 4.47 -16.87
C LEU A 45 4.21 3.31 -16.86
N LYS A 46 5.47 3.59 -17.19
CA LYS A 46 6.55 2.59 -17.12
C LYS A 46 6.76 2.07 -15.69
N LEU A 47 6.75 2.95 -14.69
CA LEU A 47 6.86 2.54 -13.28
C LEU A 47 5.65 1.70 -12.83
N VAL A 48 4.43 2.10 -13.17
CA VAL A 48 3.23 1.29 -12.87
C VAL A 48 3.36 -0.08 -13.49
N ALA A 49 3.68 -0.16 -14.79
CA ALA A 49 3.81 -1.42 -15.51
C ALA A 49 4.93 -2.31 -14.96
N TYR A 50 6.01 -1.71 -14.46
CA TYR A 50 7.13 -2.44 -13.87
C TYR A 50 6.78 -2.98 -12.47
N HIS A 51 6.14 -2.18 -11.62
CA HIS A 51 5.86 -2.57 -10.23
C HIS A 51 4.61 -3.45 -10.10
N GLU A 52 3.57 -3.25 -10.92
CA GLU A 52 2.28 -3.92 -10.72
C GLU A 52 2.37 -5.46 -10.70
N PRO A 53 3.08 -6.14 -11.62
CA PRO A 53 3.22 -7.59 -11.56
C PRO A 53 3.91 -8.07 -10.27
N HIS A 54 4.90 -7.31 -9.80
CA HIS A 54 5.60 -7.61 -8.57
C HIS A 54 4.70 -7.45 -7.35
N LEU A 55 3.97 -6.35 -7.25
CA LEU A 55 3.00 -6.09 -6.18
C LEU A 55 1.90 -7.17 -6.13
N ARG A 56 1.43 -7.65 -7.28
CA ARG A 56 0.45 -8.75 -7.33
C ARG A 56 1.02 -10.06 -6.78
N ARG A 57 2.29 -10.36 -7.05
CA ARG A 57 2.98 -11.53 -6.45
C ARG A 57 3.09 -11.37 -4.93
N LEU A 58 3.44 -10.19 -4.45
CA LEU A 58 3.48 -9.90 -3.01
C LEU A 58 2.10 -10.04 -2.37
N ASP A 59 1.03 -9.59 -3.04
CA ASP A 59 -0.35 -9.75 -2.56
C ASP A 59 -0.73 -11.22 -2.39
N THR A 60 -0.36 -12.08 -3.33
CA THR A 60 -0.57 -13.53 -3.26
C THR A 60 0.21 -14.15 -2.10
N LEU A 61 1.48 -13.78 -1.94
CA LEU A 61 2.34 -14.28 -0.87
C LEU A 61 1.83 -13.87 0.52
N LEU A 62 1.44 -12.61 0.68
CA LEU A 62 0.84 -12.11 1.92
C LEU A 62 -0.49 -12.80 2.25
N SER A 63 -1.28 -13.14 1.23
CA SER A 63 -2.51 -13.93 1.44
C SER A 63 -2.19 -15.32 1.99
N ALA A 64 -1.22 -16.03 1.41
CA ALA A 64 -0.78 -17.34 1.87
C ALA A 64 -0.24 -17.30 3.31
N TYR A 65 0.51 -16.25 3.68
CA TYR A 65 0.97 -16.07 5.07
C TYR A 65 -0.20 -15.85 6.02
N ARG A 66 -1.18 -15.05 5.64
CA ARG A 66 -2.38 -14.80 6.45
C ARG A 66 -3.19 -16.09 6.66
N ASP A 67 -3.37 -16.89 5.61
CA ASP A 67 -4.09 -18.18 5.72
C ASP A 67 -3.36 -19.15 6.66
N THR A 68 -2.02 -19.18 6.58
CA THR A 68 -1.19 -19.95 7.50
C THR A 68 -1.38 -19.51 8.95
N LEU A 69 -1.30 -18.20 9.23
CA LEU A 69 -1.49 -17.68 10.59
C LEU A 69 -2.92 -17.90 11.10
N ASN A 70 -3.93 -17.74 10.27
CA ASN A 70 -5.33 -18.04 10.64
C ASN A 70 -5.51 -19.49 11.06
N SER A 71 -4.89 -20.43 10.34
CA SER A 71 -4.91 -21.85 10.68
C SER A 71 -4.22 -22.11 12.03
N MET A 72 -3.09 -21.44 12.29
CA MET A 72 -2.37 -21.55 13.56
C MET A 72 -3.17 -20.94 14.72
N ILE A 73 -3.80 -19.79 14.52
CA ILE A 73 -4.67 -19.13 15.51
C ILE A 73 -5.84 -20.06 15.86
N ALA A 74 -6.48 -20.69 14.86
CA ALA A 74 -7.56 -21.62 15.08
C ALA A 74 -7.11 -22.82 15.94
N ILE A 75 -5.93 -23.40 15.71
CA ILE A 75 -5.37 -24.48 16.54
C ILE A 75 -5.02 -23.97 17.94
N ALA A 76 -4.46 -22.76 18.06
CA ALA A 76 -4.08 -22.16 19.34
C ALA A 76 -5.27 -21.87 20.28
N GLN A 77 -6.50 -21.85 19.74
CA GLN A 77 -7.73 -21.75 20.54
C GLN A 77 -8.06 -23.03 21.29
N TYR A 78 -7.42 -24.18 20.94
CA TYR A 78 -7.63 -25.48 21.62
C TYR A 78 -6.48 -25.78 22.61
N PRO A 79 -6.66 -25.50 23.93
CA PRO A 79 -5.59 -25.64 24.93
C PRO A 79 -4.94 -27.00 24.98
N LYS A 80 -5.72 -28.09 24.72
CA LYS A 80 -5.20 -29.44 24.72
C LYS A 80 -4.28 -29.79 23.55
N ARG A 81 -4.38 -29.04 22.42
CA ARG A 81 -3.59 -29.28 21.21
C ARG A 81 -2.37 -28.39 21.14
N LEU A 82 -2.44 -27.18 21.71
CA LEU A 82 -1.42 -26.17 21.62
C LEU A 82 0.00 -26.66 22.00
N PRO A 83 0.20 -27.45 23.12
CA PRO A 83 1.54 -27.88 23.50
C PRO A 83 2.29 -28.68 22.43
N PHE A 84 1.57 -29.41 21.57
CA PHE A 84 2.18 -30.18 20.48
C PHE A 84 2.70 -29.35 19.32
N TYR A 85 2.29 -28.11 19.22
CA TYR A 85 2.57 -27.25 18.08
C TYR A 85 3.39 -25.99 18.44
N VAL A 86 3.67 -25.72 19.72
CA VAL A 86 4.30 -24.48 20.19
C VAL A 86 5.58 -24.16 19.44
N ASP A 87 6.51 -25.12 19.34
CA ASP A 87 7.81 -24.87 18.70
C ASP A 87 7.66 -24.66 17.19
N SER A 88 6.82 -25.47 16.53
CA SER A 88 6.53 -25.30 15.10
C SER A 88 5.89 -23.94 14.83
N PHE A 89 4.94 -23.52 15.66
CA PHE A 89 4.28 -22.23 15.53
C PHE A 89 5.26 -21.08 15.74
N ARG A 90 6.11 -21.17 16.72
CA ARG A 90 7.15 -20.14 16.98
C ARG A 90 8.07 -19.98 15.76
N VAL A 91 8.55 -21.07 15.20
CA VAL A 91 9.42 -21.06 14.00
C VAL A 91 8.69 -20.46 12.79
N VAL A 92 7.47 -20.93 12.50
CA VAL A 92 6.69 -20.44 11.36
C VAL A 92 6.35 -18.96 11.53
N THR A 93 5.88 -18.55 12.70
CA THR A 93 5.51 -17.16 12.98
C THR A 93 6.71 -16.22 12.84
N SER A 94 7.88 -16.62 13.38
CA SER A 94 9.12 -15.81 13.24
C SER A 94 9.56 -15.69 11.78
N ARG A 95 9.43 -16.76 10.99
CA ARG A 95 9.75 -16.75 9.56
C ARG A 95 8.78 -15.87 8.78
N VAL A 96 7.49 -15.98 9.02
CA VAL A 96 6.46 -15.13 8.38
C VAL A 96 6.72 -13.67 8.72
N ARG A 97 7.03 -13.36 9.98
CA ARG A 97 7.36 -11.99 10.39
C ARG A 97 8.57 -11.44 9.64
N ALA A 98 9.68 -12.17 9.60
CA ALA A 98 10.88 -11.76 8.88
C ALA A 98 10.61 -11.55 7.39
N SER A 99 9.90 -12.48 6.74
CA SER A 99 9.53 -12.35 5.32
C SER A 99 8.63 -11.15 5.05
N THR A 100 7.72 -10.83 5.93
CA THR A 100 6.85 -9.65 5.78
C THR A 100 7.59 -8.34 6.05
N GLU A 101 8.61 -8.33 6.90
CA GLU A 101 9.52 -7.18 7.05
C GLU A 101 10.32 -6.92 5.78
N ASP A 102 10.77 -7.97 5.07
CA ASP A 102 11.46 -7.85 3.78
C ASP A 102 10.51 -7.31 2.70
N ILE A 103 9.27 -7.79 2.64
CA ILE A 103 8.26 -7.26 1.74
C ILE A 103 7.99 -5.77 2.03
N TYR A 104 7.88 -5.39 3.29
CA TYR A 104 7.69 -3.99 3.67
C TYR A 104 8.85 -3.09 3.22
N ARG A 105 10.11 -3.56 3.32
CA ARG A 105 11.27 -2.84 2.80
C ARG A 105 11.18 -2.65 1.28
N GLN A 106 10.82 -3.70 0.52
CA GLN A 106 10.62 -3.60 -0.93
C GLN A 106 9.54 -2.57 -1.29
N LEU A 107 8.40 -2.54 -0.58
CA LEU A 107 7.38 -1.53 -0.81
C LEU A 107 7.88 -0.12 -0.53
N LYS A 108 8.76 0.04 0.45
CA LYS A 108 9.41 1.31 0.77
C LYS A 108 10.37 1.74 -0.34
N ASP A 109 11.15 0.80 -0.90
CA ASP A 109 12.06 1.07 -2.00
C ASP A 109 11.27 1.52 -3.25
N PHE A 110 10.17 0.86 -3.59
CA PHE A 110 9.27 1.32 -4.65
C PHE A 110 8.74 2.73 -4.41
N HIS A 111 8.44 3.10 -3.16
CA HIS A 111 8.03 4.46 -2.85
C HIS A 111 9.10 5.49 -3.21
N TYR A 112 10.38 5.21 -2.99
CA TYR A 112 11.47 6.11 -3.34
C TYR A 112 11.59 6.35 -4.85
N GLU A 113 11.26 5.38 -5.68
CA GLU A 113 11.25 5.53 -7.14
C GLU A 113 10.19 6.54 -7.64
N TRP A 114 9.15 6.80 -6.82
CA TRP A 114 8.11 7.79 -7.13
C TRP A 114 8.47 9.22 -6.76
N LEU A 115 9.50 9.45 -5.95
CA LEU A 115 9.83 10.79 -5.46
C LEU A 115 10.05 11.82 -6.59
N PRO A 116 10.71 11.50 -7.71
CA PRO A 116 10.89 12.46 -8.81
C PRO A 116 9.57 12.95 -9.42
N TYR A 117 8.52 12.14 -9.35
CA TYR A 117 7.21 12.42 -9.97
C TYR A 117 6.17 12.96 -8.98
N GLN A 118 6.53 13.02 -7.71
CA GLN A 118 5.60 13.34 -6.62
C GLN A 118 4.94 14.70 -6.81
N TYR A 119 5.68 15.72 -7.20
CA TYR A 119 5.14 17.07 -7.42
C TYR A 119 4.14 17.10 -8.57
N ALA A 120 4.47 16.47 -9.70
CA ALA A 120 3.59 16.40 -10.86
C ALA A 120 2.29 15.66 -10.53
N LEU A 121 2.38 14.52 -9.82
CA LEU A 121 1.24 13.74 -9.37
C LEU A 121 0.38 14.50 -8.36
N MET A 122 0.99 15.18 -7.38
CA MET A 122 0.28 15.98 -6.39
C MET A 122 -0.44 17.16 -7.03
N ALA A 123 0.20 17.88 -7.94
CA ALA A 123 -0.40 19.03 -8.62
C ALA A 123 -1.68 18.62 -9.37
N VAL A 124 -1.63 17.52 -10.11
CA VAL A 124 -2.79 16.99 -10.83
C VAL A 124 -3.82 16.43 -9.85
N TRP A 125 -3.40 15.66 -8.84
CA TRP A 125 -4.29 15.03 -7.87
C TRP A 125 -5.04 16.05 -7.02
N THR A 126 -4.38 17.07 -6.52
CA THR A 126 -5.01 18.15 -5.73
C THR A 126 -6.06 18.89 -6.54
N ARG A 127 -5.80 19.09 -7.84
CA ARG A 127 -6.68 19.85 -8.73
C ARG A 127 -7.83 19.00 -9.31
N TYR A 128 -7.59 17.70 -9.50
CA TYR A 128 -8.49 16.79 -10.21
C TYR A 128 -8.86 15.53 -9.42
N GLY A 129 -8.66 15.54 -8.09
CA GLY A 129 -8.80 14.38 -7.19
C GLY A 129 -10.19 13.74 -7.16
N GLU A 130 -11.22 14.41 -7.67
CA GLU A 130 -12.53 13.82 -7.87
C GLU A 130 -12.67 13.27 -9.29
N LEU A 131 -13.09 12.01 -9.42
CA LEU A 131 -13.34 11.32 -10.71
C LEU A 131 -14.25 12.12 -11.67
N LYS A 132 -15.12 12.98 -11.17
CA LYS A 132 -15.99 13.85 -11.97
C LYS A 132 -15.22 14.90 -12.76
N VAL A 133 -14.08 15.36 -12.26
CA VAL A 133 -13.23 16.34 -12.93
C VAL A 133 -12.28 15.67 -13.92
N VAL A 134 -11.93 14.40 -13.68
CA VAL A 134 -11.10 13.59 -14.59
C VAL A 134 -11.71 13.50 -16.00
N ASN A 135 -13.03 13.63 -16.15
CA ASN A 135 -13.69 13.62 -17.46
C ASN A 135 -13.37 14.86 -18.33
N ARG A 136 -12.77 15.92 -17.77
CA ARG A 136 -12.32 17.11 -18.50
C ARG A 136 -10.87 17.01 -18.97
N LEU A 137 -10.14 15.99 -18.54
CA LEU A 137 -8.75 15.75 -18.93
C LEU A 137 -8.70 15.06 -20.29
N THR A 138 -7.57 15.19 -20.97
CA THR A 138 -7.34 14.36 -22.17
C THR A 138 -7.46 12.88 -21.84
N PRO A 139 -7.92 12.05 -22.77
CA PRO A 139 -8.08 10.62 -22.53
C PRO A 139 -6.80 9.96 -22.00
N SER A 140 -5.65 10.37 -22.50
CA SER A 140 -4.33 9.85 -22.10
C SER A 140 -3.99 10.19 -20.63
N VAL A 141 -4.14 11.45 -20.23
CA VAL A 141 -3.91 11.89 -18.84
C VAL A 141 -4.86 11.18 -17.89
N ARG A 142 -6.13 11.07 -18.27
CA ARG A 142 -7.14 10.36 -17.49
C ARG A 142 -6.78 8.90 -17.27
N GLU A 143 -6.38 8.19 -18.31
CA GLU A 143 -6.00 6.78 -18.22
C GLU A 143 -4.79 6.58 -17.30
N THR A 144 -3.78 7.44 -17.44
CA THR A 144 -2.59 7.40 -16.57
C THR A 144 -2.95 7.61 -15.09
N LEU A 145 -3.86 8.55 -14.79
CA LEU A 145 -4.33 8.76 -13.42
C LEU A 145 -5.12 7.56 -12.88
N ILE A 146 -5.93 6.91 -13.72
CA ILE A 146 -6.67 5.71 -13.33
C ILE A 146 -5.70 4.57 -13.01
N GLN A 147 -4.69 4.34 -13.84
CA GLN A 147 -3.68 3.31 -13.61
C GLN A 147 -2.86 3.60 -12.35
N TYR A 148 -2.43 4.84 -12.16
CA TYR A 148 -1.72 5.25 -10.94
C TYR A 148 -2.58 5.06 -9.69
N ARG A 149 -3.87 5.39 -9.74
CA ARG A 149 -4.80 5.17 -8.64
C ARG A 149 -4.91 3.68 -8.28
N ARG A 150 -5.09 2.80 -9.28
CA ARG A 150 -5.11 1.35 -9.06
C ARG A 150 -3.82 0.85 -8.41
N TYR A 151 -2.68 1.39 -8.82
CA TYR A 151 -1.40 1.12 -8.20
C TYR A 151 -1.38 1.54 -6.72
N LEU A 152 -1.83 2.75 -6.38
CA LEU A 152 -1.92 3.22 -4.99
C LEU A 152 -2.86 2.35 -4.14
N ASP A 153 -4.03 2.00 -4.67
CA ASP A 153 -4.98 1.13 -3.98
C ASP A 153 -4.35 -0.24 -3.65
N LEU A 154 -3.53 -0.76 -4.56
CA LEU A 154 -2.80 -2.00 -4.32
C LEU A 154 -1.74 -1.84 -3.22
N ILE A 155 -0.96 -0.76 -3.21
CA ILE A 155 0.01 -0.46 -2.14
C ILE A 155 -0.68 -0.34 -0.78
N VAL A 156 -1.80 0.38 -0.71
CA VAL A 156 -2.58 0.54 0.54
C VAL A 156 -3.07 -0.83 1.03
N LYS A 157 -3.59 -1.66 0.13
CA LYS A 157 -4.04 -3.02 0.43
C LYS A 157 -2.90 -3.89 0.99
N LEU A 158 -1.71 -3.84 0.38
CA LEU A 158 -0.55 -4.59 0.83
C LEU A 158 -0.07 -4.14 2.21
N ASN A 159 0.04 -2.84 2.45
CA ASN A 159 0.42 -2.30 3.76
C ASN A 159 -0.57 -2.73 4.86
N LYS A 160 -1.87 -2.72 4.56
CA LYS A 160 -2.89 -3.21 5.50
C LYS A 160 -2.69 -4.69 5.80
N LYS A 161 -2.48 -5.54 4.78
CA LYS A 161 -2.22 -6.97 4.99
C LYS A 161 -0.98 -7.21 5.84
N ILE A 162 0.10 -6.45 5.62
CA ILE A 162 1.32 -6.55 6.44
C ILE A 162 1.03 -6.21 7.90
N ALA A 163 0.29 -5.13 8.17
CA ALA A 163 -0.08 -4.74 9.51
C ALA A 163 -0.94 -5.81 10.21
N ASP A 164 -1.93 -6.38 9.50
CA ASP A 164 -2.75 -7.48 10.00
C ASP A 164 -1.88 -8.71 10.35
N ILE A 165 -0.98 -9.13 9.44
CA ILE A 165 -0.06 -10.25 9.65
C ILE A 165 0.84 -10.01 10.87
N TRP A 166 1.37 -8.81 11.05
CA TRP A 166 2.20 -8.49 12.22
C TRP A 166 1.41 -8.56 13.52
N THR A 167 0.16 -8.11 13.51
CA THR A 167 -0.75 -8.23 14.66
C THR A 167 -0.99 -9.69 15.00
N ASP A 168 -1.26 -10.54 14.00
CA ASP A 168 -1.45 -11.98 14.19
C ASP A 168 -0.18 -12.68 14.71
N CYS A 169 0.99 -12.30 14.18
CA CYS A 169 2.28 -12.78 14.67
C CYS A 169 2.51 -12.40 16.15
N ASP A 170 2.25 -11.14 16.51
CA ASP A 170 2.39 -10.67 17.89
C ASP A 170 1.40 -11.38 18.82
N TYR A 171 0.16 -11.60 18.39
CA TYR A 171 -0.81 -12.38 19.14
C TYR A 171 -0.30 -13.80 19.45
N LEU A 172 0.21 -14.50 18.45
CA LEU A 172 0.73 -15.87 18.63
C LEU A 172 1.98 -15.86 19.52
N LEU A 173 2.95 -15.00 19.26
CA LEU A 173 4.24 -14.99 20.00
C LEU A 173 4.08 -14.50 21.43
N LEU A 174 3.26 -13.48 21.67
CA LEU A 174 3.16 -12.83 22.97
C LEU A 174 2.11 -13.45 23.90
N SER A 175 1.02 -13.98 23.35
CA SER A 175 -0.13 -14.43 24.13
C SER A 175 -0.30 -15.94 24.20
N LYS A 176 0.18 -16.68 23.21
CA LYS A 176 -0.10 -18.11 23.07
C LYS A 176 1.12 -19.02 23.09
N LEU A 177 2.29 -18.51 22.71
CA LEU A 177 3.51 -19.31 22.62
C LEU A 177 4.53 -19.03 23.75
N LYS A 178 4.12 -18.28 24.77
CA LYS A 178 4.83 -18.15 26.05
C LYS A 178 4.46 -19.32 26.94
#